data_4900b5297a7d9512fb7310df22e37fbd
#
_entry.id   4900b5297a7d9512fb7310df22e37fbd
#
_cell.length_a   1.000
_cell.length_b   1.000
_cell.length_c   1.000
_cell.angle_alpha   90.00
_cell.angle_beta   90.00
_cell.angle_gamma   90.00
#
_symmetry.space_group_name_H-M   'P 1'
#
loop_
_entity.id
_entity.type
_entity.pdbx_description
1 polymer ?
#
loop_
_entity_poly.entity_id
_entity_poly.type
_entity_poly.pdbx_seq_one_letter_code
_entity_poly.pdbx_strand_id
1 'polypeptide(L)'
;MASQIATPGSSIVFNGIDGDTGSYLFPPVGLTELAAGLRKSSVDSAAASLGKALQEKHLGIADDANPENLPEVGWAVIFHEQEDAAVKAALAPLVEHRRKVVGDPDLVKELTYRSGEDRAKFLAKYKVTAGNVKPRRVPYYLLLVGSPEKIPFSFGFLLDIEYAVGRIHFDTPAEYAKYAQGVIDYETAKKVKNKKNALFFAPRHDGDAATQMSHDGLVTPIVKGRAASRDEDAKPPIPKRVGFQATALMAEDAIRKNLSKELKSGTAPSIFFSASHGMGFKNLDDAKQIPYQGALICQDFELGAVKRNDYLAGEDVDGADLGGMIAFLFACYGAGTPTTARYNYLPDATPPKIANADFFATLPKKMLTAGTLACIGHIERAWAWSLRGASSDQIVCFENYLTRVMRGSPVGHAIRDFNERYSILSTDLSHKLDPHNGEPEVDADLLAKVWCERNDAESYVVLGDPAVRLRIADMA
;
A
#
# COMPACT_ATOMS: atom_id res chain seq x y z
N MET A 1 30.15 18.55 3.85
CA MET A 1 30.72 17.21 3.61
C MET A 1 30.08 16.69 2.34
N ALA A 2 30.87 16.41 1.32
CA ALA A 2 30.34 15.93 0.03
C ALA A 2 29.60 14.61 0.28
N SER A 3 28.32 14.55 -0.11
CA SER A 3 27.57 13.31 -0.15
C SER A 3 28.30 12.38 -1.13
N GLN A 4 28.77 11.23 -0.63
CA GLN A 4 29.22 10.15 -1.51
C GLN A 4 28.01 9.74 -2.34
N ILE A 5 27.98 10.20 -3.58
CA ILE A 5 27.03 9.71 -4.59
C ILE A 5 27.43 8.24 -4.81
N ALA A 6 26.65 7.34 -4.24
CA ALA A 6 26.86 5.92 -4.44
C ALA A 6 26.75 5.59 -5.93
N THR A 7 27.77 4.91 -6.44
CA THR A 7 27.77 4.45 -7.83
C THR A 7 26.53 3.59 -8.08
N PRO A 8 25.71 3.84 -9.11
CA PRO A 8 24.56 3.00 -9.39
C PRO A 8 24.99 1.56 -9.59
N GLY A 9 24.57 0.65 -8.72
CA GLY A 9 24.84 -0.79 -8.80
C GLY A 9 25.58 -1.41 -7.61
N SER A 10 26.16 -0.64 -6.69
CA SER A 10 26.94 -1.17 -5.55
C SER A 10 26.28 -1.00 -4.19
N SER A 11 25.20 -0.25 -4.10
CA SER A 11 24.48 0.00 -2.84
C SER A 11 22.98 0.20 -3.07
N ILE A 12 22.21 -0.05 -2.02
CA ILE A 12 20.77 0.21 -1.96
C ILE A 12 20.55 1.54 -1.29
N VAL A 13 19.75 2.38 -1.92
CA VAL A 13 19.31 3.66 -1.39
C VAL A 13 17.86 3.52 -0.94
N PHE A 14 17.60 3.86 0.32
CA PHE A 14 16.27 3.88 0.88
C PHE A 14 15.59 5.20 0.58
N ASN A 15 14.31 5.17 0.20
CA ASN A 15 13.48 6.36 0.13
C ASN A 15 13.23 6.91 1.54
N GLY A 16 12.77 8.14 1.61
CA GLY A 16 12.40 8.82 2.84
C GLY A 16 13.39 9.91 3.24
N ILE A 17 12.84 11.09 3.49
CA ILE A 17 13.56 12.29 3.89
C ILE A 17 13.25 12.61 5.34
N ASP A 18 14.30 12.87 6.11
CA ASP A 18 14.23 13.37 7.47
C ASP A 18 13.75 14.83 7.46
N GLY A 19 12.62 15.11 8.09
CA GLY A 19 11.97 16.41 8.07
C GLY A 19 12.75 17.54 8.76
N ASP A 20 13.67 17.19 9.65
CA ASP A 20 14.48 18.17 10.39
C ASP A 20 15.77 18.52 9.65
N THR A 21 16.36 17.56 8.91
CA THR A 21 17.67 17.74 8.27
C THR A 21 17.61 17.81 6.75
N GLY A 22 16.53 17.33 6.13
CA GLY A 22 16.40 17.19 4.68
C GLY A 22 17.33 16.15 4.07
N SER A 23 17.92 15.27 4.89
CA SER A 23 18.76 14.16 4.43
C SER A 23 17.96 12.86 4.34
N TYR A 24 18.52 11.83 3.67
CA TYR A 24 17.92 10.50 3.74
C TYR A 24 17.80 10.04 5.20
N LEU A 25 16.69 9.38 5.53
CA LEU A 25 16.46 8.79 6.86
C LEU A 25 17.48 7.72 7.19
N PHE A 26 17.91 6.98 6.18
CA PHE A 26 18.88 5.90 6.31
C PHE A 26 20.01 6.06 5.28
N PRO A 27 21.26 5.76 5.66
CA PRO A 27 22.36 5.77 4.72
C PRO A 27 22.20 4.65 3.69
N PRO A 28 22.77 4.81 2.48
CA PRO A 28 22.89 3.72 1.53
C PRO A 28 23.62 2.51 2.14
N VAL A 29 23.16 1.29 1.84
CA VAL A 29 23.74 0.04 2.33
C VAL A 29 24.40 -0.70 1.19
N GLY A 30 25.64 -1.16 1.37
CA GLY A 30 26.35 -1.97 0.40
C GLY A 30 25.70 -3.34 0.20
N LEU A 31 25.61 -3.80 -1.04
CA LEU A 31 24.97 -5.09 -1.37
C LEU A 31 25.62 -6.29 -0.66
N THR A 32 26.96 -6.30 -0.59
CA THR A 32 27.71 -7.35 0.10
C THR A 32 27.43 -7.37 1.61
N GLU A 33 27.37 -6.21 2.25
CA GLU A 33 27.07 -6.08 3.68
C GLU A 33 25.64 -6.57 3.96
N LEU A 34 24.68 -6.14 3.15
CA LEU A 34 23.30 -6.58 3.25
C LEU A 34 23.19 -8.09 3.10
N ALA A 35 23.78 -8.67 2.07
CA ALA A 35 23.76 -10.12 1.83
C ALA A 35 24.39 -10.91 2.98
N ALA A 36 25.51 -10.44 3.54
CA ALA A 36 26.15 -11.09 4.67
C ALA A 36 25.27 -11.10 5.93
N GLY A 37 24.49 -10.04 6.16
CA GLY A 37 23.49 -9.99 7.22
C GLY A 37 22.35 -10.98 6.98
N LEU A 38 21.80 -11.01 5.77
CA LEU A 38 20.66 -11.87 5.39
C LEU A 38 20.98 -13.36 5.53
N ARG A 39 22.18 -13.79 5.19
CA ARG A 39 22.61 -15.21 5.35
C ARG A 39 22.59 -15.69 6.79
N LYS A 40 22.58 -14.78 7.76
CA LYS A 40 22.49 -15.09 9.19
C LYS A 40 21.08 -14.90 9.74
N SER A 41 20.15 -14.36 8.98
CA SER A 41 18.77 -14.08 9.41
C SER A 41 17.85 -15.27 9.14
N SER A 42 16.75 -15.37 9.90
CA SER A 42 15.64 -16.27 9.60
C SER A 42 14.65 -15.57 8.67
N VAL A 43 14.14 -16.28 7.66
CA VAL A 43 13.08 -15.80 6.78
C VAL A 43 11.72 -16.04 7.43
N ASP A 44 10.74 -15.18 7.11
CA ASP A 44 9.35 -15.40 7.49
C ASP A 44 8.80 -16.68 6.85
N SER A 45 8.89 -17.78 7.61
CA SER A 45 8.48 -19.11 7.18
C SER A 45 6.98 -19.21 6.88
N ALA A 46 6.15 -18.33 7.47
CA ALA A 46 4.70 -18.33 7.25
C ALA A 46 4.37 -17.83 5.85
N ALA A 47 4.99 -16.73 5.40
CA ALA A 47 4.80 -16.21 4.05
C ALA A 47 5.34 -17.16 2.97
N ALA A 48 6.51 -17.79 3.21
CA ALA A 48 7.06 -18.79 2.32
C ALA A 48 6.17 -20.05 2.21
N SER A 49 5.61 -20.51 3.32
CA SER A 49 4.65 -21.64 3.33
C SER A 49 3.39 -21.33 2.55
N LEU A 50 2.89 -20.10 2.66
CA LEU A 50 1.75 -19.64 1.87
C LEU A 50 2.07 -19.56 0.37
N GLY A 51 3.26 -19.08 0.01
CA GLY A 51 3.71 -19.03 -1.38
C GLY A 51 3.76 -20.42 -2.01
N LYS A 52 4.29 -21.43 -1.30
CA LYS A 52 4.25 -22.81 -1.74
C LYS A 52 2.83 -23.34 -1.90
N ALA A 53 1.94 -23.00 -0.97
CA ALA A 53 0.55 -23.41 -1.02
C ALA A 53 -0.20 -22.79 -2.21
N LEU A 54 0.05 -21.53 -2.56
CA LEU A 54 -0.57 -20.86 -3.71
C LEU A 54 -0.10 -21.40 -5.09
N GLN A 55 1.00 -22.13 -5.15
CA GLN A 55 1.46 -22.80 -6.36
C GLN A 55 0.74 -24.12 -6.63
N GLU A 56 0.05 -24.66 -5.64
CA GLU A 56 -0.78 -25.86 -5.81
C GLU A 56 -2.13 -25.49 -6.41
N LYS A 57 -2.65 -26.29 -7.34
CA LYS A 57 -3.99 -26.10 -7.91
C LYS A 57 -5.05 -26.17 -6.80
N HIS A 58 -6.03 -25.26 -6.81
CA HIS A 58 -7.19 -25.19 -5.90
C HIS A 58 -6.98 -24.40 -4.59
N LEU A 59 -6.09 -23.43 -4.58
CA LEU A 59 -5.92 -22.53 -3.45
C LEU A 59 -6.55 -21.15 -3.75
N GLY A 60 -7.08 -20.49 -2.71
CA GLY A 60 -7.83 -19.24 -2.85
C GLY A 60 -9.34 -19.45 -2.95
N ILE A 61 -10.01 -18.61 -3.71
CA ILE A 61 -11.45 -18.73 -4.01
C ILE A 61 -11.66 -19.87 -5.02
N ALA A 62 -12.79 -20.59 -4.88
CA ALA A 62 -13.17 -21.63 -5.83
C ALA A 62 -13.26 -21.07 -7.27
N ASP A 63 -12.83 -21.86 -8.25
CA ASP A 63 -12.73 -21.44 -9.66
C ASP A 63 -14.08 -21.04 -10.28
N ASP A 64 -15.20 -21.46 -9.69
CA ASP A 64 -16.57 -21.14 -10.12
C ASP A 64 -17.11 -19.84 -9.50
N ALA A 65 -16.35 -19.17 -8.61
CA ALA A 65 -16.74 -17.91 -8.00
C ALA A 65 -15.90 -16.74 -8.56
N ASN A 66 -16.57 -15.67 -8.96
CA ASN A 66 -15.89 -14.46 -9.43
C ASN A 66 -15.45 -13.58 -8.23
N PRO A 67 -14.14 -13.44 -7.95
CA PRO A 67 -13.67 -12.65 -6.84
C PRO A 67 -14.03 -11.15 -6.91
N GLU A 68 -14.35 -10.63 -8.09
CA GLU A 68 -14.81 -9.25 -8.26
C GLU A 68 -16.32 -9.08 -8.01
N ASN A 69 -17.06 -10.19 -7.85
CA ASN A 69 -18.49 -10.19 -7.58
C ASN A 69 -18.77 -10.36 -6.09
N LEU A 70 -19.00 -9.26 -5.39
CA LEU A 70 -19.22 -9.24 -3.93
C LEU A 70 -20.34 -10.21 -3.47
N PRO A 71 -21.49 -10.36 -4.15
CA PRO A 71 -22.50 -11.37 -3.86
C PRO A 71 -22.02 -12.83 -3.85
N GLU A 72 -20.98 -13.17 -4.59
CA GLU A 72 -20.47 -14.55 -4.65
C GLU A 72 -19.46 -14.85 -3.55
N VAL A 73 -18.66 -13.84 -3.18
CA VAL A 73 -17.48 -14.04 -2.32
C VAL A 73 -17.60 -13.40 -0.93
N GLY A 74 -18.61 -12.56 -0.73
CA GLY A 74 -18.99 -11.99 0.56
C GLY A 74 -18.04 -10.94 1.11
N TRP A 75 -18.44 -10.38 2.25
CA TRP A 75 -17.75 -9.33 2.96
C TRP A 75 -17.82 -9.54 4.48
N ALA A 76 -16.75 -9.17 5.20
CA ALA A 76 -16.78 -9.18 6.66
C ALA A 76 -16.05 -7.97 7.23
N VAL A 77 -16.53 -7.50 8.39
CA VAL A 77 -15.80 -6.62 9.28
C VAL A 77 -15.15 -7.45 10.40
N ILE A 78 -13.90 -7.14 10.73
CA ILE A 78 -13.14 -7.77 11.80
C ILE A 78 -12.85 -6.71 12.85
N PHE A 79 -13.47 -6.85 14.03
CA PHE A 79 -13.21 -6.00 15.17
C PHE A 79 -12.22 -6.66 16.14
N HIS A 80 -11.39 -5.85 16.78
CA HIS A 80 -10.68 -6.33 17.96
C HIS A 80 -11.68 -6.74 19.06
N GLU A 81 -11.37 -7.77 19.85
CA GLU A 81 -12.27 -8.26 20.91
C GLU A 81 -12.69 -7.19 21.92
N GLN A 82 -11.83 -6.20 22.15
CA GLN A 82 -12.06 -5.06 23.03
C GLN A 82 -12.37 -3.76 22.25
N GLU A 83 -12.91 -3.86 21.01
CA GLU A 83 -13.22 -2.64 20.25
C GLU A 83 -14.43 -1.91 20.87
N ASP A 84 -14.34 -0.58 20.88
CA ASP A 84 -15.35 0.30 21.46
C ASP A 84 -16.73 0.06 20.81
N ALA A 85 -17.76 -0.06 21.61
CA ALA A 85 -19.14 -0.19 21.14
C ALA A 85 -19.58 1.02 20.31
N ALA A 86 -19.06 2.22 20.57
CA ALA A 86 -19.34 3.41 19.79
C ALA A 86 -18.75 3.32 18.37
N VAL A 87 -17.57 2.70 18.19
CA VAL A 87 -16.98 2.44 16.88
C VAL A 87 -17.82 1.43 16.10
N LYS A 88 -18.24 0.35 16.75
CA LYS A 88 -19.14 -0.66 16.13
C LYS A 88 -20.48 -0.02 15.70
N ALA A 89 -21.06 0.82 16.55
CA ALA A 89 -22.30 1.55 16.23
C ALA A 89 -22.10 2.52 15.05
N ALA A 90 -20.96 3.21 14.98
CA ALA A 90 -20.63 4.12 13.88
C ALA A 90 -20.51 3.41 12.52
N LEU A 91 -20.07 2.15 12.51
CA LEU A 91 -19.93 1.33 11.31
C LEU A 91 -21.16 0.47 10.97
N ALA A 92 -22.14 0.38 11.86
CA ALA A 92 -23.36 -0.41 11.63
C ALA A 92 -24.08 -0.04 10.31
N PRO A 93 -24.19 1.24 9.88
CA PRO A 93 -24.76 1.60 8.59
C PRO A 93 -24.00 0.99 7.40
N LEU A 94 -22.66 0.93 7.44
CA LEU A 94 -21.84 0.31 6.39
C LEU A 94 -22.05 -1.21 6.35
N VAL A 95 -22.09 -1.86 7.52
CA VAL A 95 -22.38 -3.30 7.61
C VAL A 95 -23.75 -3.62 7.00
N GLU A 96 -24.77 -2.83 7.32
CA GLU A 96 -26.10 -3.01 6.77
C GLU A 96 -26.15 -2.73 5.25
N HIS A 97 -25.40 -1.73 4.77
CA HIS A 97 -25.24 -1.48 3.36
C HIS A 97 -24.60 -2.69 2.64
N ARG A 98 -23.54 -3.26 3.20
CA ARG A 98 -22.90 -4.47 2.67
C ARG A 98 -23.84 -5.67 2.66
N ARG A 99 -24.70 -5.85 3.69
CA ARG A 99 -25.76 -6.88 3.68
C ARG A 99 -26.70 -6.73 2.51
N LYS A 100 -27.13 -5.51 2.19
CA LYS A 100 -28.00 -5.22 1.05
C LYS A 100 -27.32 -5.49 -0.30
N VAL A 101 -26.04 -5.10 -0.42
CA VAL A 101 -25.27 -5.28 -1.66
C VAL A 101 -24.98 -6.76 -1.93
N VAL A 102 -24.59 -7.51 -0.89
CA VAL A 102 -24.30 -8.96 -0.98
C VAL A 102 -25.57 -9.78 -1.18
N GLY A 103 -26.64 -9.43 -0.48
CA GLY A 103 -27.95 -10.11 -0.62
C GLY A 103 -28.08 -11.46 0.09
N ASP A 104 -26.97 -12.15 0.38
CA ASP A 104 -26.94 -13.39 1.17
C ASP A 104 -26.40 -13.10 2.58
N PRO A 105 -27.22 -13.24 3.66
CA PRO A 105 -26.78 -12.95 5.03
C PRO A 105 -25.68 -13.89 5.50
N ASP A 106 -25.52 -15.06 4.92
CA ASP A 106 -24.46 -15.99 5.24
C ASP A 106 -23.10 -15.57 4.71
N LEU A 107 -23.05 -14.65 3.77
CA LEU A 107 -21.85 -14.11 3.16
C LEU A 107 -21.45 -12.74 3.76
N VAL A 108 -22.17 -12.23 4.76
CA VAL A 108 -21.78 -11.00 5.49
C VAL A 108 -21.60 -11.34 6.97
N LYS A 109 -20.36 -11.12 7.47
CA LYS A 109 -20.00 -11.53 8.84
C LYS A 109 -19.42 -10.37 9.64
N GLU A 110 -19.65 -10.42 10.93
CA GLU A 110 -18.90 -9.66 11.92
C GLU A 110 -17.99 -10.65 12.66
N LEU A 111 -16.68 -10.53 12.43
CA LEU A 111 -15.68 -11.43 12.98
C LEU A 111 -14.89 -10.72 14.08
N THR A 112 -14.26 -11.48 14.96
CA THR A 112 -13.51 -10.93 16.08
C THR A 112 -12.06 -11.37 16.01
N TYR A 113 -11.13 -10.42 16.11
CA TYR A 113 -9.70 -10.67 16.33
C TYR A 113 -9.43 -10.65 17.84
N ARG A 114 -8.67 -11.62 18.34
CA ARG A 114 -8.21 -11.68 19.73
C ARG A 114 -6.76 -11.26 19.84
N SER A 115 -6.42 -10.54 20.91
CA SER A 115 -5.06 -10.07 21.16
C SER A 115 -4.04 -11.21 21.07
N GLY A 116 -2.98 -11.02 20.25
CA GLY A 116 -1.92 -12.02 20.04
C GLY A 116 -2.32 -13.21 19.17
N GLU A 117 -3.48 -13.17 18.53
CA GLU A 117 -3.91 -14.21 17.59
C GLU A 117 -3.16 -14.05 16.27
N ASP A 118 -2.47 -15.10 15.84
CA ASP A 118 -1.90 -15.17 14.51
C ASP A 118 -2.96 -15.55 13.46
N ARG A 119 -2.61 -15.41 12.17
CA ARG A 119 -3.52 -15.76 11.07
C ARG A 119 -4.05 -17.19 11.14
N ALA A 120 -3.20 -18.16 11.49
CA ALA A 120 -3.58 -19.57 11.51
C ALA A 120 -4.62 -19.84 12.61
N LYS A 121 -4.41 -19.29 13.81
CA LYS A 121 -5.37 -19.38 14.92
C LYS A 121 -6.68 -18.66 14.58
N PHE A 122 -6.59 -17.47 13.96
CA PHE A 122 -7.77 -16.73 13.52
C PHE A 122 -8.61 -17.56 12.56
N LEU A 123 -8.03 -18.09 11.49
CA LEU A 123 -8.75 -18.91 10.51
C LEU A 123 -9.29 -20.20 11.10
N ALA A 124 -8.50 -20.89 11.93
CA ALA A 124 -8.92 -22.14 12.59
C ALA A 124 -10.15 -21.94 13.50
N LYS A 125 -10.26 -20.80 14.18
CA LYS A 125 -11.44 -20.41 14.99
C LYS A 125 -12.73 -20.45 14.17
N TYR A 126 -12.65 -20.09 12.88
CA TYR A 126 -13.79 -20.13 11.95
C TYR A 126 -13.81 -21.41 11.10
N LYS A 127 -13.01 -22.43 11.46
CA LYS A 127 -12.93 -23.72 10.76
C LYS A 127 -12.48 -23.57 9.30
N VAL A 128 -11.53 -22.70 9.07
CA VAL A 128 -10.85 -22.47 7.79
C VAL A 128 -9.37 -22.81 7.97
N THR A 129 -8.78 -23.44 6.97
CA THR A 129 -7.33 -23.69 6.88
C THR A 129 -6.71 -22.78 5.85
N ALA A 130 -5.41 -22.54 5.97
CA ALA A 130 -4.63 -21.79 4.99
C ALA A 130 -4.83 -22.36 3.57
N GLY A 131 -4.87 -21.46 2.59
CA GLY A 131 -4.98 -21.82 1.17
C GLY A 131 -6.40 -22.09 0.68
N ASN A 132 -7.41 -22.07 1.53
CA ASN A 132 -8.78 -22.41 1.15
C ASN A 132 -9.77 -21.36 1.65
N VAL A 133 -10.11 -20.41 0.80
CA VAL A 133 -11.11 -19.39 1.11
C VAL A 133 -12.50 -20.01 1.11
N LYS A 134 -13.20 -19.94 2.24
CA LYS A 134 -14.58 -20.41 2.42
C LYS A 134 -15.49 -19.21 2.74
N PRO A 135 -16.10 -18.56 1.75
CA PRO A 135 -16.82 -17.30 1.95
C PRO A 135 -17.92 -17.37 3.01
N ARG A 136 -18.61 -18.49 3.15
CA ARG A 136 -19.64 -18.70 4.20
C ARG A 136 -19.06 -18.82 5.62
N ARG A 137 -17.74 -18.95 5.77
CA ARG A 137 -17.02 -18.97 7.06
C ARG A 137 -16.25 -17.70 7.29
N VAL A 138 -15.34 -17.37 6.37
CA VAL A 138 -14.57 -16.14 6.31
C VAL A 138 -14.72 -15.61 4.88
N PRO A 139 -15.52 -14.57 4.68
CA PRO A 139 -15.71 -13.93 3.38
C PRO A 139 -14.40 -13.45 2.77
N TYR A 140 -14.38 -13.27 1.46
CA TYR A 140 -13.15 -12.86 0.76
C TYR A 140 -12.74 -11.42 1.05
N TYR A 141 -13.68 -10.48 1.13
CA TYR A 141 -13.40 -9.08 1.46
C TYR A 141 -13.45 -8.88 2.98
N LEU A 142 -12.32 -8.44 3.55
CA LEU A 142 -12.15 -8.31 4.99
C LEU A 142 -11.77 -6.88 5.37
N LEU A 143 -12.61 -6.20 6.15
CA LEU A 143 -12.33 -4.88 6.70
C LEU A 143 -11.84 -5.00 8.14
N LEU A 144 -10.55 -4.77 8.41
CA LEU A 144 -9.97 -4.71 9.74
C LEU A 144 -10.26 -3.35 10.38
N VAL A 145 -10.83 -3.35 11.58
CA VAL A 145 -11.19 -2.13 12.33
C VAL A 145 -10.44 -2.06 13.64
N GLY A 146 -9.65 -1.02 13.81
CA GLY A 146 -8.87 -0.76 15.01
C GLY A 146 -7.44 -0.30 14.73
N SER A 147 -6.78 0.21 15.78
CA SER A 147 -5.39 0.65 15.68
C SER A 147 -4.45 -0.51 15.34
N PRO A 148 -3.31 -0.23 14.72
CA PRO A 148 -2.33 -1.27 14.44
C PRO A 148 -1.65 -1.82 15.71
N GLU A 149 -1.77 -1.14 16.85
CA GLU A 149 -1.36 -1.68 18.16
C GLU A 149 -2.32 -2.79 18.64
N LYS A 150 -3.64 -2.69 18.34
CA LYS A 150 -4.64 -3.70 18.67
C LYS A 150 -4.63 -4.86 17.67
N ILE A 151 -4.58 -4.55 16.36
CA ILE A 151 -4.52 -5.53 15.27
C ILE A 151 -3.22 -5.27 14.48
N PRO A 152 -2.12 -6.00 14.75
CA PRO A 152 -0.81 -5.74 14.17
C PRO A 152 -0.81 -5.69 12.63
N PHE A 153 0.08 -4.90 12.04
CA PHE A 153 0.27 -4.87 10.59
C PHE A 153 0.55 -6.26 10.02
N SER A 154 1.39 -7.06 10.70
CA SER A 154 1.78 -8.41 10.30
C SER A 154 0.60 -9.38 10.16
N PHE A 155 -0.45 -9.22 10.96
CA PHE A 155 -1.67 -10.01 10.80
C PHE A 155 -2.34 -9.73 9.45
N GLY A 156 -2.40 -8.45 9.05
CA GLY A 156 -2.94 -8.04 7.75
C GLY A 156 -2.14 -8.57 6.58
N PHE A 157 -0.80 -8.43 6.61
CA PHE A 157 0.08 -8.87 5.52
C PHE A 157 -0.05 -10.35 5.18
N LEU A 158 -0.18 -11.21 6.21
CA LEU A 158 -0.35 -12.65 5.99
C LEU A 158 -1.76 -13.02 5.54
N LEU A 159 -2.76 -12.25 6.00
CA LEU A 159 -4.15 -12.50 5.62
C LEU A 159 -4.41 -12.07 4.17
N ASP A 160 -3.76 -10.99 3.73
CA ASP A 160 -3.92 -10.36 2.42
C ASP A 160 -3.36 -11.21 1.25
N ILE A 161 -2.58 -12.25 1.57
CA ILE A 161 -2.12 -13.22 0.56
C ILE A 161 -3.30 -14.01 -0.04
N GLU A 162 -4.34 -14.28 0.74
CA GLU A 162 -5.48 -15.12 0.32
C GLU A 162 -6.79 -14.36 0.21
N TYR A 163 -6.91 -13.25 0.95
CA TYR A 163 -8.11 -12.44 1.09
C TYR A 163 -7.87 -11.03 0.58
N ALA A 164 -8.91 -10.34 0.19
CA ALA A 164 -8.85 -8.92 -0.10
C ALA A 164 -9.04 -8.13 1.22
N VAL A 165 -7.95 -7.64 1.79
CA VAL A 165 -7.95 -7.00 3.11
C VAL A 165 -7.86 -5.48 2.98
N GLY A 166 -8.69 -4.78 3.74
CA GLY A 166 -8.57 -3.35 3.97
C GLY A 166 -8.57 -3.04 5.46
N ARG A 167 -8.13 -1.85 5.83
CA ARG A 167 -8.03 -1.44 7.23
C ARG A 167 -8.55 -0.03 7.43
N ILE A 168 -9.20 0.22 8.56
CA ILE A 168 -9.54 1.58 9.01
C ILE A 168 -9.23 1.76 10.49
N HIS A 169 -8.70 2.92 10.81
CA HIS A 169 -8.58 3.42 12.17
C HIS A 169 -8.65 4.94 12.14
N PHE A 170 -9.54 5.48 12.93
CA PHE A 170 -9.71 6.93 13.14
C PHE A 170 -9.67 7.24 14.64
N ASP A 171 -9.49 8.49 14.95
CA ASP A 171 -9.28 8.92 16.34
C ASP A 171 -10.62 9.04 17.10
N THR A 172 -11.75 9.20 16.39
CA THR A 172 -13.08 9.36 16.98
C THR A 172 -14.14 8.50 16.29
N PRO A 173 -15.19 8.03 16.99
CA PRO A 173 -16.32 7.33 16.38
C PRO A 173 -17.02 8.16 15.27
N ALA A 174 -17.01 9.48 15.37
CA ALA A 174 -17.59 10.37 14.36
C ALA A 174 -16.85 10.29 13.02
N GLU A 175 -15.55 10.10 13.02
CA GLU A 175 -14.76 9.91 11.80
C GLU A 175 -15.05 8.55 11.14
N TYR A 176 -15.26 7.49 11.93
CA TYR A 176 -15.73 6.20 11.39
C TYR A 176 -17.11 6.34 10.74
N ALA A 177 -18.04 7.03 11.40
CA ALA A 177 -19.37 7.29 10.84
C ALA A 177 -19.29 8.13 9.54
N LYS A 178 -18.42 9.14 9.51
CA LYS A 178 -18.22 9.99 8.33
C LYS A 178 -17.66 9.20 7.16
N TYR A 179 -16.67 8.33 7.39
CA TYR A 179 -16.13 7.44 6.37
C TYR A 179 -17.19 6.47 5.84
N ALA A 180 -17.90 5.78 6.74
CA ALA A 180 -18.96 4.85 6.40
C ALA A 180 -20.05 5.51 5.55
N GLN A 181 -20.50 6.72 5.94
CA GLN A 181 -21.50 7.48 5.20
C GLN A 181 -20.98 7.91 3.83
N GLY A 182 -19.72 8.34 3.72
CA GLY A 182 -19.09 8.71 2.45
C GLY A 182 -19.08 7.54 1.43
N VAL A 183 -18.77 6.33 1.88
CA VAL A 183 -18.85 5.11 1.05
C VAL A 183 -20.27 4.85 0.61
N ILE A 184 -21.24 4.86 1.55
CA ILE A 184 -22.66 4.62 1.26
C ILE A 184 -23.19 5.67 0.26
N ASP A 185 -22.92 6.93 0.50
CA ASP A 185 -23.36 8.03 -0.36
C ASP A 185 -22.83 7.88 -1.79
N TYR A 186 -21.55 7.55 -1.93
CA TYR A 186 -20.95 7.31 -3.24
C TYR A 186 -21.59 6.12 -3.96
N GLU A 187 -21.75 4.99 -3.27
CA GLU A 187 -22.27 3.76 -3.88
C GLU A 187 -23.77 3.82 -4.19
N THR A 188 -24.54 4.64 -3.46
CA THR A 188 -26.00 4.77 -3.65
C THR A 188 -26.42 6.00 -4.44
N ALA A 189 -25.49 6.93 -4.72
CA ALA A 189 -25.78 8.14 -5.49
C ALA A 189 -26.40 7.80 -6.86
N LYS A 190 -27.44 8.54 -7.25
CA LYS A 190 -28.05 8.40 -8.59
C LYS A 190 -27.09 8.76 -9.74
N LYS A 191 -26.15 9.69 -9.46
CA LYS A 191 -25.11 10.13 -10.41
C LYS A 191 -23.80 10.26 -9.67
N VAL A 192 -22.72 9.82 -10.27
CA VAL A 192 -21.36 10.04 -9.77
C VAL A 192 -20.87 11.40 -10.24
N LYS A 193 -20.30 12.19 -9.32
CA LYS A 193 -19.72 13.51 -9.64
C LYS A 193 -18.38 13.37 -10.37
N ASN A 194 -17.64 12.32 -10.04
CA ASN A 194 -16.30 12.09 -10.58
C ASN A 194 -16.37 11.78 -12.08
N LYS A 195 -15.33 12.21 -12.79
CA LYS A 195 -15.10 11.91 -14.21
C LYS A 195 -14.04 10.82 -14.33
N LYS A 196 -13.92 10.22 -15.50
CA LYS A 196 -12.82 9.31 -15.82
C LYS A 196 -11.51 10.09 -15.96
N ASN A 197 -11.00 10.62 -14.85
CA ASN A 197 -9.74 11.36 -14.77
C ASN A 197 -8.84 10.79 -13.69
N ALA A 198 -7.54 10.82 -13.96
CA ALA A 198 -6.50 10.38 -13.04
C ALA A 198 -5.46 11.50 -12.88
N LEU A 199 -5.14 11.82 -11.62
CA LEU A 199 -4.08 12.76 -11.25
C LEU A 199 -2.83 11.95 -10.91
N PHE A 200 -1.74 12.24 -11.60
CA PHE A 200 -0.41 11.71 -11.33
C PHE A 200 0.49 12.79 -10.76
N PHE A 201 1.25 12.45 -9.73
CA PHE A 201 2.16 13.34 -9.05
C PHE A 201 3.53 12.68 -8.89
N ALA A 202 4.57 13.27 -9.47
CA ALA A 202 5.91 12.72 -9.44
C ALA A 202 6.99 13.82 -9.50
N PRO A 203 7.48 14.31 -8.34
CA PRO A 203 8.65 15.16 -8.30
C PRO A 203 9.90 14.42 -8.82
N ARG A 204 10.86 15.17 -9.32
CA ARG A 204 12.14 14.67 -9.84
C ARG A 204 13.26 15.60 -9.42
N HIS A 205 13.88 15.30 -8.30
CA HIS A 205 14.97 16.12 -7.78
C HIS A 205 16.30 15.77 -8.45
N ASP A 206 17.10 16.79 -8.76
CA ASP A 206 18.44 16.60 -9.30
C ASP A 206 19.36 15.96 -8.27
N GLY A 207 20.12 14.95 -8.68
CA GLY A 207 21.02 14.21 -7.79
C GLY A 207 20.34 13.22 -6.86
N ASP A 208 19.02 13.08 -6.93
CA ASP A 208 18.23 12.14 -6.11
C ASP A 208 17.79 10.92 -6.95
N ALA A 209 18.53 9.82 -6.81
CA ALA A 209 18.28 8.59 -7.56
C ALA A 209 16.89 8.00 -7.31
N ALA A 210 16.31 8.17 -6.12
CA ALA A 210 15.02 7.58 -5.76
C ALA A 210 13.87 8.27 -6.48
N THR A 211 13.80 9.61 -6.46
CA THR A 211 12.76 10.34 -7.20
C THR A 211 12.96 10.25 -8.72
N GLN A 212 14.22 10.20 -9.20
CA GLN A 212 14.49 9.96 -10.61
C GLN A 212 14.00 8.58 -11.07
N MET A 213 14.24 7.52 -10.30
CA MET A 213 13.73 6.18 -10.62
C MET A 213 12.21 6.12 -10.61
N SER A 214 11.55 6.68 -9.61
CA SER A 214 10.10 6.66 -9.53
C SER A 214 9.44 7.54 -10.60
N HIS A 215 10.03 8.70 -10.91
CA HIS A 215 9.56 9.56 -11.99
C HIS A 215 9.78 8.92 -13.37
N ASP A 216 11.04 8.55 -13.69
CA ASP A 216 11.42 8.09 -15.04
C ASP A 216 11.01 6.63 -15.29
N GLY A 217 11.15 5.76 -14.28
CA GLY A 217 10.91 4.30 -14.38
C GLY A 217 9.51 3.85 -14.04
N LEU A 218 8.71 4.65 -13.31
CA LEU A 218 7.36 4.28 -12.93
C LEU A 218 6.31 5.22 -13.55
N VAL A 219 6.30 6.50 -13.17
CA VAL A 219 5.18 7.38 -13.53
C VAL A 219 5.22 7.77 -15.00
N THR A 220 6.39 8.04 -15.56
CA THR A 220 6.52 8.38 -16.98
C THR A 220 6.00 7.27 -17.90
N PRO A 221 6.36 5.99 -17.75
CA PRO A 221 5.79 4.91 -18.56
C PRO A 221 4.26 4.76 -18.40
N ILE A 222 3.74 4.96 -17.20
CA ILE A 222 2.29 4.89 -16.93
C ILE A 222 1.55 5.99 -17.70
N VAL A 223 2.06 7.23 -17.67
CA VAL A 223 1.40 8.43 -18.19
C VAL A 223 1.67 8.64 -19.68
N LYS A 224 2.89 8.37 -20.16
CA LYS A 224 3.31 8.60 -21.55
C LYS A 224 3.30 7.34 -22.40
N GLY A 225 3.21 6.16 -21.78
CA GLY A 225 3.36 4.87 -22.45
C GLY A 225 4.82 4.44 -22.56
N ARG A 226 5.04 3.25 -23.10
CA ARG A 226 6.36 2.67 -23.35
C ARG A 226 6.58 2.47 -24.83
N ALA A 227 7.76 2.81 -25.33
CA ALA A 227 8.17 2.47 -26.68
C ALA A 227 8.36 0.95 -26.84
N ALA A 228 8.29 0.44 -28.05
CA ALA A 228 8.65 -0.95 -28.33
C ALA A 228 10.11 -1.22 -27.94
N SER A 229 10.39 -2.38 -27.40
CA SER A 229 11.71 -2.91 -27.13
C SER A 229 11.96 -4.16 -27.98
N ARG A 230 13.11 -4.80 -27.80
CA ARG A 230 13.40 -6.06 -28.48
C ARG A 230 12.41 -7.18 -28.13
N ASP A 231 11.94 -7.18 -26.88
CA ASP A 231 11.16 -8.27 -26.30
C ASP A 231 9.68 -7.90 -26.04
N GLU A 232 9.30 -6.61 -26.19
CA GLU A 232 7.94 -6.13 -25.93
C GLU A 232 7.48 -5.10 -26.97
N ASP A 233 6.21 -5.18 -27.38
CA ASP A 233 5.55 -4.18 -28.21
C ASP A 233 5.35 -2.85 -27.46
N ALA A 234 5.22 -1.76 -28.23
CA ALA A 234 4.90 -0.46 -27.68
C ALA A 234 3.57 -0.51 -26.90
N LYS A 235 3.55 0.05 -25.69
CA LYS A 235 2.34 0.13 -24.85
C LYS A 235 1.89 1.59 -24.74
N PRO A 236 0.67 1.93 -25.14
CA PRO A 236 0.15 3.29 -24.96
C PRO A 236 -0.06 3.60 -23.47
N PRO A 237 -0.23 4.88 -23.09
CA PRO A 237 -0.50 5.30 -21.71
C PRO A 237 -1.65 4.51 -21.09
N ILE A 238 -1.51 4.12 -19.80
CA ILE A 238 -2.55 3.34 -19.10
C ILE A 238 -3.89 4.08 -19.08
N PRO A 239 -3.96 5.36 -18.70
CA PRO A 239 -5.23 6.08 -18.72
C PRO A 239 -5.92 6.01 -20.08
N LYS A 240 -5.18 6.24 -21.17
CA LYS A 240 -5.70 6.18 -22.53
C LYS A 240 -6.24 4.78 -22.89
N ARG A 241 -5.55 3.70 -22.46
CA ARG A 241 -5.98 2.31 -22.72
C ARG A 241 -7.34 1.97 -22.13
N VAL A 242 -7.70 2.64 -21.02
CA VAL A 242 -8.94 2.35 -20.27
C VAL A 242 -9.95 3.51 -20.30
N GLY A 243 -9.73 4.49 -21.18
CA GLY A 243 -10.68 5.59 -21.41
C GLY A 243 -10.67 6.68 -20.34
N PHE A 244 -9.53 6.86 -19.61
CA PHE A 244 -9.33 7.93 -18.66
C PHE A 244 -8.52 9.07 -19.27
N GLN A 245 -8.78 10.28 -18.80
CA GLN A 245 -7.89 11.42 -18.99
C GLN A 245 -6.84 11.46 -17.87
N ALA A 246 -5.63 11.92 -18.19
CA ALA A 246 -4.57 12.08 -17.21
C ALA A 246 -4.23 13.56 -17.02
N THR A 247 -4.20 14.02 -15.78
CA THR A 247 -3.53 15.23 -15.33
C THR A 247 -2.20 14.80 -14.70
N ALA A 248 -1.08 15.30 -15.19
CA ALA A 248 0.23 14.89 -14.72
C ALA A 248 0.99 16.11 -14.17
N LEU A 249 1.19 16.12 -12.87
CA LEU A 249 2.08 17.05 -12.17
C LEU A 249 3.41 16.33 -11.98
N MET A 250 4.36 16.58 -12.88
CA MET A 250 5.64 15.87 -12.95
C MET A 250 6.80 16.87 -12.98
N ALA A 251 7.92 16.48 -12.38
CA ALA A 251 9.11 17.33 -12.27
C ALA A 251 8.72 18.73 -11.76
N GLU A 252 9.06 19.80 -12.49
CA GLU A 252 8.84 21.19 -12.11
C GLU A 252 7.38 21.54 -11.80
N ASP A 253 6.42 20.81 -12.36
CA ASP A 253 4.99 21.00 -12.08
C ASP A 253 4.55 20.30 -10.81
N ALA A 254 5.36 19.37 -10.26
CA ALA A 254 5.03 18.60 -9.06
C ALA A 254 5.23 19.39 -7.76
N ILE A 255 4.86 20.67 -7.75
CA ILE A 255 4.93 21.55 -6.60
C ILE A 255 3.67 21.44 -5.73
N ARG A 256 3.82 21.70 -4.42
CA ARG A 256 2.72 21.62 -3.44
C ARG A 256 1.51 22.46 -3.85
N LYS A 257 1.73 23.67 -4.37
CA LYS A 257 0.65 24.57 -4.79
C LYS A 257 -0.22 23.95 -5.88
N ASN A 258 0.39 23.32 -6.89
CA ASN A 258 -0.35 22.70 -7.99
C ASN A 258 -1.12 21.47 -7.49
N LEU A 259 -0.49 20.62 -6.67
CA LEU A 259 -1.14 19.44 -6.10
C LEU A 259 -2.35 19.83 -5.22
N SER A 260 -2.17 20.80 -4.33
CA SER A 260 -3.27 21.31 -3.48
C SER A 260 -4.42 21.90 -4.30
N LYS A 261 -4.12 22.58 -5.41
CA LYS A 261 -5.13 23.13 -6.32
C LYS A 261 -5.97 22.02 -6.96
N GLU A 262 -5.34 20.94 -7.45
CA GLU A 262 -6.05 19.82 -8.06
C GLU A 262 -6.93 19.08 -7.04
N LEU A 263 -6.40 18.80 -5.84
CA LEU A 263 -7.16 18.14 -4.77
C LEU A 263 -8.30 18.98 -4.20
N LYS A 264 -8.26 20.32 -4.32
CA LYS A 264 -9.30 21.26 -3.85
C LYS A 264 -10.13 21.87 -4.98
N SER A 265 -10.09 21.29 -6.17
CA SER A 265 -10.78 21.85 -7.35
C SER A 265 -12.32 21.74 -7.31
N GLY A 266 -12.88 21.14 -6.26
CA GLY A 266 -14.34 20.93 -6.09
C GLY A 266 -14.89 19.70 -6.82
N THR A 267 -14.09 19.06 -7.66
CA THR A 267 -14.37 17.72 -8.24
C THR A 267 -13.11 16.89 -8.15
N ALA A 268 -13.10 15.95 -7.21
CA ALA A 268 -11.96 15.09 -6.99
C ALA A 268 -11.60 14.27 -8.25
N PRO A 269 -10.31 14.03 -8.54
CA PRO A 269 -9.93 13.01 -9.51
C PRO A 269 -10.44 11.64 -9.05
N SER A 270 -10.83 10.78 -9.98
CA SER A 270 -11.24 9.41 -9.62
C SER A 270 -10.06 8.58 -9.12
N ILE A 271 -8.89 8.85 -9.65
CA ILE A 271 -7.62 8.24 -9.24
C ILE A 271 -6.63 9.35 -8.87
N PHE A 272 -5.98 9.21 -7.73
CA PHE A 272 -4.76 9.95 -7.39
C PHE A 272 -3.61 8.97 -7.22
N PHE A 273 -2.56 9.12 -8.02
CA PHE A 273 -1.35 8.30 -7.94
C PHE A 273 -0.16 9.21 -7.69
N SER A 274 0.50 9.06 -6.55
CA SER A 274 1.72 9.80 -6.22
C SER A 274 2.92 8.86 -6.13
N ALA A 275 4.08 9.36 -6.58
CA ALA A 275 5.37 8.71 -6.42
C ALA A 275 6.40 9.75 -6.00
N SER A 276 6.71 9.82 -4.71
CA SER A 276 7.61 10.81 -4.12
C SER A 276 8.32 10.24 -2.89
N HIS A 277 9.23 11.00 -2.29
CA HIS A 277 9.64 10.70 -0.93
C HIS A 277 8.48 10.88 0.05
N GLY A 278 8.42 9.99 1.04
CA GLY A 278 7.64 10.21 2.25
C GLY A 278 8.53 10.81 3.34
N MET A 279 8.03 11.80 4.05
CA MET A 279 8.72 12.42 5.17
C MET A 279 8.74 11.49 6.39
N GLY A 280 9.84 11.48 7.15
CA GLY A 280 9.97 10.75 8.39
C GLY A 280 10.77 11.56 9.43
N PHE A 281 10.84 11.06 10.65
CA PHE A 281 11.52 11.71 11.76
C PHE A 281 12.35 10.70 12.54
N LYS A 282 13.62 11.04 12.82
CA LYS A 282 14.53 10.20 13.62
C LYS A 282 14.30 10.36 15.12
N ASN A 283 13.87 11.55 15.55
CA ASN A 283 13.52 11.80 16.94
C ASN A 283 12.10 11.25 17.19
N LEU A 284 11.98 10.20 17.99
CA LEU A 284 10.70 9.52 18.28
C LEU A 284 9.75 10.38 19.11
N ASP A 285 10.28 11.34 19.86
CA ASP A 285 9.50 12.26 20.71
C ASP A 285 9.15 13.56 19.97
N ASP A 286 9.48 13.67 18.66
CA ASP A 286 9.13 14.85 17.89
C ASP A 286 7.60 14.92 17.69
N ALA A 287 7.01 16.00 18.18
CA ALA A 287 5.58 16.27 18.04
C ALA A 287 5.12 16.31 16.55
N LYS A 288 6.04 16.46 15.60
CA LYS A 288 5.77 16.44 14.17
C LYS A 288 5.62 15.01 13.61
N GLN A 289 6.08 13.96 14.30
CA GLN A 289 6.07 12.61 13.77
C GLN A 289 4.63 12.16 13.41
N ILE A 290 3.72 12.17 14.34
CA ILE A 290 2.32 11.73 14.10
C ILE A 290 1.63 12.57 13.01
N PRO A 291 1.67 13.92 13.01
CA PRO A 291 0.97 14.70 11.98
C PRO A 291 1.60 14.64 10.60
N TYR A 292 2.92 14.44 10.48
CA TYR A 292 3.62 14.66 9.22
C TYR A 292 4.39 13.44 8.67
N GLN A 293 4.57 12.38 9.44
CA GLN A 293 5.23 11.18 8.89
C GLN A 293 4.38 10.57 7.78
N GLY A 294 5.02 10.29 6.64
CA GLY A 294 4.33 9.87 5.42
C GLY A 294 3.79 11.02 4.55
N ALA A 295 4.02 12.29 4.94
CA ALA A 295 3.71 13.43 4.09
C ALA A 295 4.51 13.38 2.79
N LEU A 296 3.91 13.78 1.67
CA LEU A 296 4.50 13.70 0.34
C LEU A 296 5.44 14.88 0.09
N ILE A 297 6.72 14.62 -0.09
CA ILE A 297 7.70 15.64 -0.45
C ILE A 297 7.44 16.07 -1.90
N CYS A 298 7.33 17.39 -2.10
CA CYS A 298 7.05 18.03 -3.38
C CYS A 298 8.33 18.54 -4.06
N GLN A 299 8.22 18.96 -5.31
CA GLN A 299 9.34 19.50 -6.08
C GLN A 299 9.89 20.82 -5.50
N ASP A 300 9.07 21.52 -4.67
CA ASP A 300 9.51 22.72 -3.95
C ASP A 300 10.66 22.46 -2.96
N PHE A 301 10.87 21.20 -2.58
CA PHE A 301 11.93 20.83 -1.64
C PHE A 301 13.31 21.06 -2.24
N GLU A 302 14.09 21.87 -1.55
CA GLU A 302 15.52 22.09 -1.79
C GLU A 302 16.33 21.40 -0.69
N LEU A 303 17.60 21.15 -0.94
CA LEU A 303 18.50 20.56 0.05
C LEU A 303 18.52 21.36 1.36
N GLY A 304 18.41 20.68 2.49
CA GLY A 304 18.41 21.26 3.82
C GLY A 304 17.17 20.89 4.63
N ALA A 305 16.92 21.57 5.76
CA ALA A 305 15.74 21.30 6.57
C ALA A 305 14.44 21.50 5.79
N VAL A 306 13.53 20.53 5.89
CA VAL A 306 12.27 20.56 5.17
C VAL A 306 11.37 21.65 5.73
N LYS A 307 10.91 22.53 4.86
CA LYS A 307 10.01 23.65 5.20
C LYS A 307 8.54 23.24 4.94
N ARG A 308 7.60 23.96 5.55
CA ARG A 308 6.16 23.63 5.41
C ARG A 308 5.65 23.63 3.95
N ASN A 309 6.24 24.41 3.09
CA ASN A 309 5.86 24.46 1.67
C ASN A 309 6.43 23.33 0.81
N ASP A 310 7.35 22.55 1.34
CA ASP A 310 8.06 21.52 0.60
C ASP A 310 7.29 20.19 0.56
N TYR A 311 6.16 20.07 1.27
CA TYR A 311 5.41 18.81 1.37
C TYR A 311 3.89 19.01 1.46
N LEU A 312 3.16 17.97 1.05
CA LEU A 312 1.71 17.84 1.24
C LEU A 312 1.44 16.94 2.45
N ALA A 313 0.69 17.42 3.43
CA ALA A 313 0.30 16.70 4.65
C ALA A 313 -1.22 16.61 4.82
N GLY A 314 -1.66 15.94 5.90
CA GLY A 314 -3.10 15.75 6.17
C GLY A 314 -3.90 17.03 6.27
N GLU A 315 -3.33 18.11 6.85
CA GLU A 315 -4.00 19.41 6.95
C GLU A 315 -4.24 20.10 5.59
N ASP A 316 -3.46 19.73 4.56
CA ASP A 316 -3.62 20.29 3.22
C ASP A 316 -4.90 19.82 2.51
N VAL A 317 -5.48 18.71 2.96
CA VAL A 317 -6.75 18.19 2.43
C VAL A 317 -7.96 18.59 3.29
N ASP A 318 -7.76 19.32 4.38
CA ASP A 318 -8.86 19.85 5.17
C ASP A 318 -9.75 20.75 4.29
N GLY A 319 -11.06 20.50 4.34
CA GLY A 319 -12.06 21.19 3.52
C GLY A 319 -12.11 20.77 2.04
N ALA A 320 -11.30 19.81 1.59
CA ALA A 320 -11.44 19.23 0.27
C ALA A 320 -12.64 18.27 0.21
N ASP A 321 -13.33 18.24 -0.95
CA ASP A 321 -14.30 17.19 -1.29
C ASP A 321 -13.57 16.14 -2.15
N LEU A 322 -13.15 15.05 -1.51
CA LEU A 322 -12.45 13.93 -2.16
C LEU A 322 -13.38 12.73 -2.43
N GLY A 323 -14.68 12.97 -2.43
CA GLY A 323 -15.70 11.94 -2.61
C GLY A 323 -15.47 11.11 -3.89
N GLY A 324 -15.46 9.78 -3.76
CA GLY A 324 -15.32 8.86 -4.88
C GLY A 324 -13.89 8.67 -5.43
N MET A 325 -12.88 9.26 -4.82
CA MET A 325 -11.48 9.08 -5.21
C MET A 325 -10.90 7.77 -4.64
N ILE A 326 -9.99 7.14 -5.39
CA ILE A 326 -9.08 6.11 -4.89
C ILE A 326 -7.65 6.63 -5.04
N ALA A 327 -6.87 6.59 -3.96
CA ALA A 327 -5.50 7.10 -3.94
C ALA A 327 -4.47 5.95 -3.86
N PHE A 328 -3.33 6.11 -4.52
CA PHE A 328 -2.14 5.29 -4.35
C PHE A 328 -0.96 6.19 -4.00
N LEU A 329 -0.39 5.99 -2.81
CA LEU A 329 0.70 6.78 -2.26
C LEU A 329 1.99 5.96 -2.26
N PHE A 330 2.75 6.01 -3.36
CA PHE A 330 4.09 5.41 -3.42
C PHE A 330 5.08 6.35 -2.72
N ALA A 331 5.15 6.21 -1.42
CA ALA A 331 5.99 7.02 -0.53
C ALA A 331 6.30 6.24 0.75
N CYS A 332 7.47 6.46 1.34
CA CYS A 332 7.78 5.92 2.67
C CYS A 332 6.73 6.37 3.68
N TYR A 333 6.31 5.45 4.53
CA TYR A 333 5.30 5.71 5.56
C TYR A 333 3.95 6.23 5.02
N GLY A 334 3.71 6.11 3.71
CA GLY A 334 2.50 6.64 3.07
C GLY A 334 1.19 6.07 3.61
N ALA A 335 1.20 4.88 4.22
CA ALA A 335 0.05 4.32 4.93
C ALA A 335 0.25 4.28 6.44
N GLY A 336 1.49 4.15 6.94
CA GLY A 336 1.72 4.07 8.38
C GLY A 336 3.16 3.72 8.75
N THR A 337 3.38 3.65 10.05
CA THR A 337 4.69 3.43 10.65
C THR A 337 4.59 2.37 11.74
N PRO A 338 5.42 1.31 11.72
CA PRO A 338 5.53 0.37 12.82
C PRO A 338 6.46 0.93 13.91
N THR A 339 6.35 0.42 15.13
CA THR A 339 7.22 0.80 16.26
C THR A 339 8.68 0.50 15.99
N THR A 340 8.96 -0.63 15.33
CA THR A 340 10.33 -1.07 15.02
C THR A 340 10.50 -1.24 13.51
N ALA A 341 11.70 -0.91 13.02
CA ALA A 341 12.05 -1.11 11.62
C ALA A 341 11.96 -2.60 11.27
N ARG A 342 11.17 -2.93 10.26
CA ARG A 342 10.98 -4.31 9.76
C ARG A 342 12.13 -4.74 8.84
N TYR A 343 12.81 -3.79 8.22
CA TYR A 343 13.91 -4.02 7.28
C TYR A 343 15.24 -4.10 8.01
N ASN A 344 15.33 -5.02 8.98
CA ASN A 344 16.58 -5.31 9.69
C ASN A 344 17.24 -6.52 9.02
N TYR A 345 18.38 -6.28 8.37
CA TYR A 345 19.21 -7.32 7.77
C TYR A 345 20.30 -7.84 8.72
N LEU A 346 20.43 -7.25 9.91
CA LEU A 346 21.40 -7.67 10.92
C LEU A 346 20.70 -8.59 11.93
N PRO A 347 20.93 -9.91 11.88
CA PRO A 347 20.18 -10.88 12.70
C PRO A 347 20.41 -10.72 14.20
N ASP A 348 21.61 -10.26 14.58
CA ASP A 348 22.02 -10.12 15.98
C ASP A 348 21.72 -8.71 16.56
N ALA A 349 21.23 -7.79 15.72
CA ALA A 349 20.89 -6.44 16.15
C ALA A 349 19.40 -6.34 16.50
N THR A 350 19.10 -5.72 17.63
CA THR A 350 17.73 -5.32 17.95
C THR A 350 17.25 -4.33 16.86
N PRO A 351 16.12 -4.59 16.18
CA PRO A 351 15.62 -3.66 15.19
C PRO A 351 15.45 -2.26 15.80
N PRO A 352 15.95 -1.21 15.13
CA PRO A 352 15.83 0.14 15.65
C PRO A 352 14.35 0.55 15.80
N LYS A 353 14.04 1.23 16.88
CA LYS A 353 12.75 1.90 17.02
C LYS A 353 12.68 3.06 16.03
N ILE A 354 11.54 3.16 15.34
CA ILE A 354 11.23 4.22 14.37
C ILE A 354 9.95 4.99 14.73
N ALA A 355 9.22 4.51 15.75
CA ALA A 355 8.10 5.20 16.39
C ALA A 355 7.93 4.72 17.83
N ASN A 356 7.21 5.49 18.64
CA ASN A 356 6.86 5.08 20.01
C ASN A 356 5.70 4.08 20.04
N ALA A 357 4.85 4.07 19.02
CA ALA A 357 3.73 3.14 18.82
C ALA A 357 3.50 2.90 17.33
N ASP A 358 2.87 1.80 16.99
CA ASP A 358 2.39 1.57 15.61
C ASP A 358 1.26 2.55 15.29
N PHE A 359 1.31 3.23 14.14
CA PHE A 359 0.25 4.17 13.75
C PHE A 359 0.03 4.25 12.24
N PHE A 360 -1.19 4.65 11.82
CA PHE A 360 -1.48 5.02 10.44
C PHE A 360 -1.10 6.46 10.15
N ALA A 361 -0.59 6.72 8.95
CA ALA A 361 -0.23 8.06 8.51
C ALA A 361 -1.45 9.01 8.53
N THR A 362 -1.22 10.25 8.93
CA THR A 362 -2.30 11.24 9.05
C THR A 362 -2.86 11.64 7.69
N LEU A 363 -2.04 11.73 6.64
CA LEU A 363 -2.51 12.13 5.31
C LEU A 363 -3.62 11.19 4.77
N PRO A 364 -3.45 9.87 4.65
CA PRO A 364 -4.53 9.00 4.18
C PRO A 364 -5.73 8.96 5.14
N LYS A 365 -5.56 9.05 6.47
CA LYS A 365 -6.69 9.17 7.41
C LYS A 365 -7.57 10.39 7.08
N LYS A 366 -6.95 11.53 6.85
CA LYS A 366 -7.62 12.79 6.46
C LYS A 366 -8.27 12.69 5.08
N MET A 367 -7.61 12.05 4.11
CA MET A 367 -8.20 11.79 2.80
C MET A 367 -9.48 10.93 2.90
N LEU A 368 -9.44 9.85 3.68
CA LEU A 368 -10.61 8.99 3.90
C LEU A 368 -11.78 9.76 4.54
N THR A 369 -11.51 10.57 5.55
CA THR A 369 -12.55 11.42 6.17
C THR A 369 -12.99 12.57 5.29
N ALA A 370 -12.24 12.93 4.25
CA ALA A 370 -12.63 13.89 3.21
C ALA A 370 -13.42 13.25 2.05
N GLY A 371 -13.68 11.91 2.11
CA GLY A 371 -14.52 11.20 1.14
C GLY A 371 -13.78 10.27 0.18
N THR A 372 -12.45 10.17 0.27
CA THR A 372 -11.68 9.16 -0.48
C THR A 372 -12.18 7.76 -0.10
N LEU A 373 -12.43 6.90 -1.09
CA LEU A 373 -12.96 5.55 -0.89
C LEU A 373 -11.92 4.63 -0.26
N ALA A 374 -10.68 4.70 -0.77
CA ALA A 374 -9.55 3.95 -0.26
C ALA A 374 -8.24 4.64 -0.61
N CYS A 375 -7.24 4.47 0.26
CA CYS A 375 -5.86 4.86 0.03
C CYS A 375 -4.97 3.62 0.09
N ILE A 376 -4.16 3.38 -0.93
CA ILE A 376 -3.10 2.37 -0.90
C ILE A 376 -1.80 3.09 -0.56
N GLY A 377 -1.02 2.53 0.33
CA GLY A 377 0.27 3.09 0.69
C GLY A 377 1.16 2.06 1.35
N HIS A 378 2.38 2.46 1.61
CA HIS A 378 3.40 1.61 2.17
C HIS A 378 3.49 1.76 3.70
N ILE A 379 3.53 0.65 4.40
CA ILE A 379 3.90 0.62 5.81
C ILE A 379 5.42 0.60 5.89
N GLU A 380 6.00 1.61 6.56
CA GLU A 380 7.43 1.85 6.61
C GLU A 380 7.99 2.38 5.26
N ARG A 381 9.19 1.93 4.85
CA ARG A 381 9.93 2.48 3.70
C ARG A 381 9.51 1.84 2.40
N ALA A 382 9.13 2.64 1.43
CA ALA A 382 8.94 2.21 0.05
C ALA A 382 10.29 2.25 -0.71
N TRP A 383 10.48 1.35 -1.66
CA TRP A 383 11.76 1.14 -2.31
C TRP A 383 11.67 1.43 -3.80
N ALA A 384 12.13 2.60 -4.24
CA ALA A 384 12.23 2.87 -5.68
C ALA A 384 13.12 1.83 -6.41
N TRP A 385 14.07 1.24 -5.68
CA TRP A 385 14.92 0.17 -6.21
C TRP A 385 14.13 -1.09 -6.59
N SER A 386 13.03 -1.40 -5.91
CA SER A 386 12.17 -2.54 -6.24
C SER A 386 11.51 -2.43 -7.62
N LEU A 387 11.48 -1.22 -8.20
CA LEU A 387 10.99 -1.00 -9.57
C LEU A 387 11.90 -1.65 -10.62
N ARG A 388 13.18 -1.87 -10.29
CA ARG A 388 14.17 -2.56 -11.13
C ARG A 388 14.43 -3.96 -10.61
N GLY A 389 13.42 -4.82 -10.61
CA GLY A 389 13.54 -6.19 -10.08
C GLY A 389 14.77 -6.97 -10.57
N ALA A 390 15.12 -8.04 -9.87
CA ALA A 390 16.28 -8.89 -10.17
C ALA A 390 16.27 -9.47 -11.59
N SER A 391 15.07 -9.72 -12.14
CA SER A 391 14.89 -10.35 -13.45
C SER A 391 14.08 -9.51 -14.45
N SER A 392 13.30 -8.50 -13.98
CA SER A 392 12.45 -7.69 -14.85
C SER A 392 12.00 -6.41 -14.13
N ASP A 393 11.57 -5.41 -14.90
CA ASP A 393 10.98 -4.19 -14.38
C ASP A 393 9.66 -4.50 -13.65
N GLN A 394 9.55 -4.10 -12.38
CA GLN A 394 8.41 -4.39 -11.52
C GLN A 394 7.22 -3.42 -11.71
N ILE A 395 7.27 -2.59 -12.72
CA ILE A 395 6.17 -1.68 -13.08
C ILE A 395 4.85 -2.43 -13.34
N VAL A 396 4.92 -3.71 -13.69
CA VAL A 396 3.74 -4.53 -14.05
C VAL A 396 2.70 -4.61 -12.91
N CYS A 397 3.12 -4.71 -11.66
CA CYS A 397 2.19 -4.72 -10.52
C CYS A 397 1.39 -3.41 -10.45
N PHE A 398 2.05 -2.27 -10.66
CA PHE A 398 1.42 -0.95 -10.68
C PHE A 398 0.51 -0.78 -11.91
N GLU A 399 0.96 -1.24 -13.08
CA GLU A 399 0.14 -1.21 -14.31
C GLU A 399 -1.13 -2.04 -14.17
N ASN A 400 -1.01 -3.24 -13.61
CA ASN A 400 -2.15 -4.14 -13.39
C ASN A 400 -3.11 -3.55 -12.37
N TYR A 401 -2.60 -3.06 -11.23
CA TYR A 401 -3.42 -2.39 -10.22
C TYR A 401 -4.22 -1.23 -10.82
N LEU A 402 -3.54 -0.28 -11.46
CA LEU A 402 -4.19 0.90 -12.05
C LEU A 402 -5.21 0.49 -13.12
N THR A 403 -4.87 -0.47 -13.98
CA THR A 403 -5.77 -0.97 -15.03
C THR A 403 -7.03 -1.58 -14.41
N ARG A 404 -6.92 -2.41 -13.37
CA ARG A 404 -8.05 -3.03 -12.68
C ARG A 404 -8.94 -1.99 -12.01
N VAL A 405 -8.36 -1.08 -11.23
CA VAL A 405 -9.14 -0.04 -10.54
C VAL A 405 -9.85 0.87 -11.54
N MET A 406 -9.18 1.30 -12.60
CA MET A 406 -9.77 2.12 -13.66
C MET A 406 -10.83 1.36 -14.49
N ARG A 407 -10.87 0.03 -14.42
CA ARG A 407 -11.94 -0.81 -15.00
C ARG A 407 -13.06 -1.11 -14.01
N GLY A 408 -12.95 -0.67 -12.76
CA GLY A 408 -13.97 -0.84 -11.72
C GLY A 408 -13.83 -2.11 -10.90
N SER A 409 -12.66 -2.76 -10.89
CA SER A 409 -12.39 -3.84 -9.94
C SER A 409 -12.38 -3.31 -8.50
N PRO A 410 -12.85 -4.08 -7.51
CA PRO A 410 -12.72 -3.73 -6.10
C PRO A 410 -11.27 -3.55 -5.70
N VAL A 411 -10.98 -2.52 -4.89
CA VAL A 411 -9.60 -2.11 -4.59
C VAL A 411 -8.78 -3.20 -3.92
N GLY A 412 -9.38 -3.97 -3.00
CA GLY A 412 -8.69 -5.05 -2.29
C GLY A 412 -8.33 -6.23 -3.21
N HIS A 413 -9.13 -6.48 -4.26
CA HIS A 413 -8.77 -7.46 -5.28
C HIS A 413 -7.77 -6.91 -6.30
N ALA A 414 -7.85 -5.62 -6.60
CA ALA A 414 -6.96 -4.99 -7.57
C ALA A 414 -5.48 -5.02 -7.15
N ILE A 415 -5.19 -4.97 -5.83
CA ILE A 415 -3.81 -4.97 -5.27
C ILE A 415 -3.16 -6.36 -5.22
N ARG A 416 -3.87 -7.42 -5.54
CA ARG A 416 -3.41 -8.81 -5.36
C ARG A 416 -2.02 -9.14 -5.91
N ASP A 417 -1.58 -8.48 -7.00
CA ASP A 417 -0.27 -8.76 -7.60
C ASP A 417 0.89 -8.44 -6.64
N PHE A 418 0.72 -7.43 -5.77
CA PHE A 418 1.70 -7.11 -4.72
C PHE A 418 1.74 -8.22 -3.67
N ASN A 419 0.58 -8.73 -3.26
CA ASN A 419 0.44 -9.77 -2.24
C ASN A 419 0.96 -11.13 -2.74
N GLU A 420 0.61 -11.49 -3.99
CA GLU A 420 1.14 -12.68 -4.67
C GLU A 420 2.65 -12.59 -4.81
N ARG A 421 3.18 -11.43 -5.22
CA ARG A 421 4.60 -11.18 -5.34
C ARG A 421 5.32 -11.32 -3.99
N TYR A 422 4.77 -10.77 -2.91
CA TYR A 422 5.31 -10.95 -1.56
C TYR A 422 5.45 -12.43 -1.21
N SER A 423 4.45 -13.23 -1.49
CA SER A 423 4.43 -14.67 -1.23
C SER A 423 5.48 -15.43 -2.06
N ILE A 424 5.56 -15.15 -3.37
CA ILE A 424 6.52 -15.75 -4.29
C ILE A 424 7.97 -15.40 -3.88
N LEU A 425 8.25 -14.13 -3.64
CA LEU A 425 9.58 -13.66 -3.24
C LEU A 425 9.99 -14.17 -1.86
N SER A 426 9.04 -14.38 -0.93
CA SER A 426 9.31 -15.01 0.36
C SER A 426 9.72 -16.48 0.20
N THR A 427 9.08 -17.20 -0.72
CA THR A 427 9.45 -18.59 -1.06
C THR A 427 10.82 -18.65 -1.71
N ASP A 428 11.09 -17.80 -2.69
CA ASP A 428 12.39 -17.71 -3.38
C ASP A 428 13.52 -17.34 -2.41
N LEU A 429 13.30 -16.34 -1.57
CA LEU A 429 14.29 -15.96 -0.55
C LEU A 429 14.55 -17.07 0.46
N SER A 430 13.51 -17.79 0.92
CA SER A 430 13.67 -18.94 1.81
C SER A 430 14.52 -20.02 1.17
N HIS A 431 14.26 -20.34 -0.10
CA HIS A 431 15.02 -21.33 -0.85
C HIS A 431 16.49 -20.92 -1.01
N LYS A 432 16.76 -19.66 -1.36
CA LYS A 432 18.12 -19.13 -1.53
C LYS A 432 18.92 -19.05 -0.22
N LEU A 433 18.25 -18.97 0.92
CA LEU A 433 18.88 -18.93 2.24
C LEU A 433 18.99 -20.33 2.90
N ASP A 434 18.39 -21.38 2.33
CA ASP A 434 18.48 -22.73 2.86
C ASP A 434 19.84 -23.35 2.53
N PRO A 435 20.71 -23.60 3.54
CA PRO A 435 22.02 -24.18 3.31
C PRO A 435 21.97 -25.65 2.84
N HIS A 436 20.79 -26.27 2.87
CA HIS A 436 20.58 -27.67 2.52
C HIS A 436 19.87 -27.87 1.17
N ASN A 437 19.64 -26.80 0.41
CA ASN A 437 18.97 -26.89 -0.89
C ASN A 437 19.81 -27.56 -2.00
N GLY A 438 21.11 -27.80 -1.76
CA GLY A 438 22.03 -28.41 -2.72
C GLY A 438 22.49 -27.49 -3.85
N GLU A 439 22.10 -26.21 -3.83
CA GLU A 439 22.52 -25.21 -4.82
C GLU A 439 23.81 -24.47 -4.39
N PRO A 440 24.60 -23.96 -5.35
CA PRO A 440 25.72 -23.08 -5.03
C PRO A 440 25.26 -21.83 -4.23
N GLU A 441 26.14 -21.28 -3.42
CA GLU A 441 25.87 -20.05 -2.69
C GLU A 441 25.46 -18.92 -3.66
N VAL A 442 24.32 -18.33 -3.38
CA VAL A 442 23.72 -17.30 -4.23
C VAL A 442 24.55 -16.02 -4.17
N ASP A 443 24.74 -15.36 -5.32
CA ASP A 443 25.42 -14.10 -5.42
C ASP A 443 24.80 -13.03 -4.51
N ALA A 444 25.65 -12.20 -3.89
CA ALA A 444 25.25 -11.20 -2.93
C ALA A 444 24.29 -10.14 -3.53
N ASP A 445 24.50 -9.76 -4.79
CA ASP A 445 23.69 -8.79 -5.49
C ASP A 445 22.26 -9.32 -5.72
N LEU A 446 22.15 -10.58 -6.16
CA LEU A 446 20.87 -11.24 -6.37
C LEU A 446 20.10 -11.42 -5.05
N LEU A 447 20.79 -11.87 -4.00
CA LEU A 447 20.18 -12.07 -2.69
C LEU A 447 19.64 -10.75 -2.12
N ALA A 448 20.43 -9.69 -2.20
CA ALA A 448 20.03 -8.35 -1.74
C ALA A 448 18.83 -7.81 -2.53
N LYS A 449 18.79 -8.02 -3.85
CA LYS A 449 17.66 -7.61 -4.71
C LYS A 449 16.38 -8.34 -4.34
N VAL A 450 16.42 -9.65 -4.24
CA VAL A 450 15.23 -10.46 -3.87
C VAL A 450 14.70 -10.04 -2.49
N TRP A 451 15.59 -9.80 -1.53
CA TRP A 451 15.20 -9.33 -0.20
C TRP A 451 14.52 -7.95 -0.23
N CYS A 452 15.06 -6.99 -1.00
CA CYS A 452 14.45 -5.67 -1.15
C CYS A 452 13.08 -5.75 -1.80
N GLU A 453 12.96 -6.50 -2.89
CA GLU A 453 11.71 -6.68 -3.61
C GLU A 453 10.63 -7.35 -2.75
N ARG A 454 11.03 -8.35 -1.96
CA ARG A 454 10.13 -9.04 -1.03
C ARG A 454 9.60 -8.09 0.05
N ASN A 455 10.46 -7.29 0.65
CA ASN A 455 10.08 -6.37 1.72
C ASN A 455 9.23 -5.19 1.21
N ASP A 456 9.50 -4.73 0.00
CA ASP A 456 8.64 -3.73 -0.65
C ASP A 456 7.25 -4.31 -0.92
N ALA A 457 7.17 -5.50 -1.50
CA ALA A 457 5.89 -6.15 -1.80
C ALA A 457 5.04 -6.45 -0.55
N GLU A 458 5.67 -6.79 0.59
CA GLU A 458 4.99 -7.07 1.86
C GLU A 458 4.18 -5.88 2.38
N SER A 459 4.67 -4.68 2.17
CA SER A 459 4.28 -3.53 2.99
C SER A 459 3.18 -2.66 2.37
N TYR A 460 2.67 -2.99 1.19
CA TYR A 460 1.51 -2.31 0.63
C TYR A 460 0.22 -2.73 1.32
N VAL A 461 -0.57 -1.76 1.75
CA VAL A 461 -1.87 -2.00 2.42
C VAL A 461 -2.95 -1.10 1.84
N VAL A 462 -4.19 -1.59 1.90
CA VAL A 462 -5.39 -0.81 1.61
C VAL A 462 -5.91 -0.18 2.90
N LEU A 463 -5.89 1.14 3.00
CA LEU A 463 -6.63 1.88 4.01
C LEU A 463 -8.00 2.24 3.43
N GLY A 464 -9.05 1.70 4.04
CA GLY A 464 -10.43 1.79 3.56
C GLY A 464 -11.10 0.43 3.46
N ASP A 465 -12.35 0.42 3.03
CA ASP A 465 -13.10 -0.80 2.76
C ASP A 465 -12.57 -1.48 1.48
N PRO A 466 -12.09 -2.72 1.53
CA PRO A 466 -11.49 -3.39 0.37
C PRO A 466 -12.48 -3.69 -0.76
N ALA A 467 -13.78 -3.62 -0.49
CA ALA A 467 -14.84 -3.88 -1.48
C ALA A 467 -15.22 -2.65 -2.33
N VAL A 468 -14.72 -1.45 -1.96
CA VAL A 468 -15.03 -0.24 -2.75
C VAL A 468 -14.41 -0.30 -4.13
N ARG A 469 -15.11 0.27 -5.10
CA ARG A 469 -14.69 0.35 -6.50
C ARG A 469 -15.16 1.64 -7.16
N LEU A 470 -14.52 2.01 -8.25
CA LEU A 470 -15.03 3.09 -9.10
C LEU A 470 -16.29 2.65 -9.85
N ARG A 471 -17.29 3.49 -9.89
CA ARG A 471 -18.54 3.27 -10.63
C ARG A 471 -18.38 3.74 -12.08
N ILE A 472 -17.53 3.03 -12.82
CA ILE A 472 -17.05 3.42 -14.17
C ILE A 472 -18.20 3.64 -15.17
N ALA A 473 -19.26 2.86 -15.09
CA ALA A 473 -20.43 2.98 -15.98
C ALA A 473 -21.22 4.28 -15.75
N ASP A 474 -21.12 4.85 -14.54
CA ASP A 474 -21.86 6.05 -14.12
C ASP A 474 -21.03 7.34 -14.26
N MET A 475 -19.74 7.22 -14.63
CA MET A 475 -18.82 8.35 -14.82
C MET A 475 -18.89 8.91 -16.24
N ALA A 476 -18.87 10.25 -16.34
CA ALA A 476 -18.83 10.96 -17.61
C ALA A 476 -17.42 10.92 -18.26
#